data_c403a5a550da6689619a5057ba9c0c04
#
_entry.id   c403a5a550da6689619a5057ba9c0c04
#
_cell.length_a   1.000
_cell.length_b   1.000
_cell.length_c   1.000
_cell.angle_alpha   90.00
_cell.angle_beta   90.00
_cell.angle_gamma   90.00
#
_symmetry.space_group_name_H-M   'P 1'
#
loop_
_entity.id
_entity.type
_entity.pdbx_description
1 polymer ?
#
loop_
_entity_poly.entity_id
_entity_poly.type
_entity_poly.pdbx_seq_one_letter_code
_entity_poly.pdbx_strand_id
1 'polypeptide(L)'
;MSSTDSNCLISQHCIAPDLVIRGSGAWQSALTKIRALSSRPLFLGRSAATQPLRNGLITSLVSAGLDVTPACLNHDCCEEDLSRLEAAFTVHRSDAVIAAGGGKVLDAGKLLADRLDLPCITVPLSASTCAGWTALSNLYTPEGAFLGDQALKRCPDLLVFDHDLL
;
A
#
# COMPACT_ATOMS: atom_id res chain seq x y z
N MET A 1 -35.99 34.65 -17.12
CA MET A 1 -35.78 34.05 -15.78
C MET A 1 -35.06 32.75 -16.04
N SER A 2 -33.75 32.76 -15.89
CA SER A 2 -32.89 31.61 -16.09
C SER A 2 -32.70 30.94 -14.71
N SER A 3 -33.27 29.78 -14.52
CA SER A 3 -33.03 28.96 -13.36
C SER A 3 -31.63 28.33 -13.46
N THR A 4 -30.70 28.87 -12.70
CA THR A 4 -29.41 28.23 -12.46
C THR A 4 -29.67 27.05 -11.55
N ASP A 5 -29.82 25.86 -12.13
CA ASP A 5 -29.75 24.62 -11.41
C ASP A 5 -28.34 24.48 -10.85
N SER A 6 -28.18 24.86 -9.57
CA SER A 6 -27.01 24.52 -8.78
C SER A 6 -27.02 23.03 -8.54
N ASN A 7 -26.43 22.26 -9.45
CA ASN A 7 -26.14 20.86 -9.21
C ASN A 7 -25.18 20.80 -8.02
N CYS A 8 -25.69 20.60 -6.82
CA CYS A 8 -24.90 20.33 -5.64
C CYS A 8 -24.22 18.97 -5.84
N LEU A 9 -22.95 19.02 -6.28
CA LEU A 9 -22.14 17.81 -6.42
C LEU A 9 -21.89 17.25 -5.02
N ILE A 10 -22.56 16.13 -4.72
CA ILE A 10 -22.27 15.37 -3.50
C ILE A 10 -20.90 14.72 -3.72
N SER A 11 -19.92 15.06 -2.89
CA SER A 11 -18.64 14.38 -2.85
C SER A 11 -18.52 13.55 -1.57
N GLN A 12 -18.00 12.33 -1.72
CA GLN A 12 -17.75 11.43 -0.61
C GLN A 12 -16.26 11.14 -0.53
N HIS A 13 -15.67 11.32 0.64
CA HIS A 13 -14.25 11.13 0.84
C HIS A 13 -14.01 10.12 1.97
N CYS A 14 -13.08 9.18 1.75
CA CYS A 14 -12.51 8.35 2.80
C CYS A 14 -11.36 9.14 3.45
N ILE A 15 -11.44 9.40 4.75
CA ILE A 15 -10.49 10.25 5.48
C ILE A 15 -9.49 9.47 6.33
N ALA A 16 -9.66 8.14 6.45
CA ALA A 16 -8.81 7.26 7.24
C ALA A 16 -8.83 5.84 6.67
N PRO A 17 -7.83 5.00 6.99
CA PRO A 17 -7.90 3.57 6.72
C PRO A 17 -9.16 2.93 7.32
N ASP A 18 -9.70 1.91 6.65
CA ASP A 18 -10.90 1.21 7.13
C ASP A 18 -10.63 0.52 8.47
N LEU A 19 -9.41 0.00 8.65
CA LEU A 19 -8.96 -0.60 9.90
C LEU A 19 -7.51 -0.21 10.20
N VAL A 20 -7.24 0.13 11.46
CA VAL A 20 -5.88 0.38 11.97
C VAL A 20 -5.60 -0.60 13.10
N ILE A 21 -4.54 -1.41 12.97
CA ILE A 21 -4.01 -2.26 14.03
C ILE A 21 -2.65 -1.70 14.42
N ARG A 22 -2.50 -1.26 15.69
CA ARG A 22 -1.28 -0.62 16.18
C ARG A 22 -0.85 -1.15 17.53
N GLY A 23 0.46 -1.16 17.76
CA GLY A 23 1.07 -1.62 19.02
C GLY A 23 2.17 -2.63 18.77
N SER A 24 2.85 -3.10 19.83
CA SER A 24 3.78 -4.21 19.75
C SER A 24 3.03 -5.50 19.37
N GLY A 25 3.55 -6.27 18.43
CA GLY A 25 2.91 -7.48 17.90
C GLY A 25 1.69 -7.22 17.02
N ALA A 26 1.47 -5.98 16.54
CA ALA A 26 0.36 -5.63 15.67
C ALA A 26 0.34 -6.47 14.39
N TRP A 27 1.51 -6.80 13.83
CA TRP A 27 1.63 -7.66 12.66
C TRP A 27 1.01 -9.04 12.87
N GLN A 28 1.35 -9.70 13.96
CA GLN A 28 0.79 -11.03 14.28
C GLN A 28 -0.73 -10.97 14.48
N SER A 29 -1.22 -9.93 15.13
CA SER A 29 -2.65 -9.70 15.32
C SER A 29 -3.38 -9.42 14.00
N ALA A 30 -2.68 -8.87 13.00
CA ALA A 30 -3.24 -8.51 11.70
C ALA A 30 -3.42 -9.71 10.76
N LEU A 31 -2.72 -10.83 10.95
CA LEU A 31 -2.69 -11.96 10.00
C LEU A 31 -4.09 -12.48 9.64
N THR A 32 -4.99 -12.58 10.62
CA THR A 32 -6.38 -13.01 10.36
C THR A 32 -7.14 -12.02 9.47
N LYS A 33 -6.91 -10.72 9.66
CA LYS A 33 -7.53 -9.68 8.83
C LYS A 33 -6.95 -9.65 7.42
N ILE A 34 -5.63 -9.82 7.30
CA ILE A 34 -4.95 -9.92 6.01
C ILE A 34 -5.49 -11.10 5.21
N ARG A 35 -5.65 -12.27 5.85
CA ARG A 35 -6.24 -13.46 5.21
C ARG A 35 -7.69 -13.27 4.78
N ALA A 36 -8.45 -12.41 5.45
CA ALA A 36 -9.81 -12.08 5.05
C ALA A 36 -9.86 -11.16 3.82
N LEU A 37 -8.80 -10.38 3.59
CA LEU A 37 -8.68 -9.47 2.45
C LEU A 37 -8.02 -10.11 1.22
N SER A 38 -7.16 -11.11 1.42
CA SER A 38 -6.30 -11.65 0.35
C SER A 38 -5.94 -13.12 0.61
N SER A 39 -5.77 -13.85 -0.46
CA SER A 39 -5.16 -15.18 -0.48
C SER A 39 -3.80 -15.19 -1.20
N ARG A 40 -3.58 -14.25 -2.12
CA ARG A 40 -2.37 -14.15 -2.94
C ARG A 40 -1.88 -12.70 -3.04
N PRO A 41 -1.36 -12.11 -1.97
CA PRO A 41 -0.91 -10.73 -2.00
C PRO A 41 0.40 -10.56 -2.78
N LEU A 42 0.51 -9.44 -3.50
CA LEU A 42 1.80 -8.89 -3.91
C LEU A 42 2.41 -8.16 -2.71
N PHE A 43 3.59 -8.58 -2.26
CA PHE A 43 4.30 -7.98 -1.13
C PHE A 43 5.40 -7.05 -1.62
N LEU A 44 5.16 -5.75 -1.53
CA LEU A 44 6.04 -4.71 -2.07
C LEU A 44 7.00 -4.17 -1.02
N GLY A 45 8.27 -4.07 -1.39
CA GLY A 45 9.34 -3.43 -0.60
C GLY A 45 10.36 -2.72 -1.48
N ARG A 46 11.47 -2.24 -0.86
CA ARG A 46 12.54 -1.57 -1.62
C ARG A 46 13.92 -1.77 -0.98
N SER A 47 14.15 -1.19 0.19
CA SER A 47 15.49 -1.08 0.80
C SER A 47 16.08 -2.44 1.19
N ALA A 48 17.34 -2.67 0.88
CA ALA A 48 18.08 -3.83 1.36
C ALA A 48 18.18 -3.85 2.90
N ALA A 49 18.27 -2.69 3.54
CA ALA A 49 18.34 -2.59 5.00
C ALA A 49 17.09 -3.16 5.71
N THR A 50 15.93 -3.05 5.10
CA THR A 50 14.68 -3.59 5.67
C THR A 50 14.32 -4.98 5.12
N GLN A 51 15.15 -5.56 4.27
CA GLN A 51 14.87 -6.87 3.67
C GLN A 51 14.75 -8.02 4.71
N PRO A 52 15.60 -8.10 5.74
CA PRO A 52 15.43 -9.14 6.77
C PRO A 52 14.08 -9.04 7.50
N LEU A 53 13.62 -7.83 7.82
CA LEU A 53 12.30 -7.61 8.40
C LEU A 53 11.20 -8.09 7.45
N ARG A 54 11.24 -7.67 6.19
CA ARG A 54 10.26 -8.09 5.19
C ARG A 54 10.22 -9.60 4.98
N ASN A 55 11.39 -10.26 4.99
CA ASN A 55 11.44 -11.71 4.89
C ASN A 55 10.72 -12.39 6.07
N GLY A 56 10.86 -11.87 7.28
CA GLY A 56 10.13 -12.34 8.46
C GLY A 56 8.61 -12.15 8.30
N LEU A 57 8.18 -11.00 7.78
CA LEU A 57 6.77 -10.73 7.51
C LEU A 57 6.21 -11.69 6.44
N ILE A 58 6.92 -11.90 5.35
CA ILE A 58 6.54 -12.85 4.29
C ILE A 58 6.46 -14.28 4.85
N THR A 59 7.44 -14.70 5.65
CA THR A 59 7.43 -16.03 6.26
C THR A 59 6.18 -16.24 7.11
N SER A 60 5.76 -15.24 7.89
CA SER A 60 4.54 -15.33 8.71
C SER A 60 3.26 -15.38 7.87
N LEU A 61 3.20 -14.67 6.74
CA LEU A 61 2.09 -14.75 5.79
C LEU A 61 1.99 -16.13 5.15
N VAL A 62 3.12 -16.67 4.67
CA VAL A 62 3.18 -18.04 4.10
C VAL A 62 2.78 -19.07 5.15
N SER A 63 3.27 -18.95 6.38
CA SER A 63 2.88 -19.82 7.49
C SER A 63 1.39 -19.72 7.85
N ALA A 64 0.79 -18.57 7.60
CA ALA A 64 -0.64 -18.36 7.73
C ALA A 64 -1.46 -18.87 6.53
N GLY A 65 -0.81 -19.43 5.50
CA GLY A 65 -1.44 -20.06 4.34
C GLY A 65 -1.69 -19.15 3.15
N LEU A 66 -1.02 -17.98 3.07
CA LEU A 66 -1.09 -17.10 1.90
C LEU A 66 -0.01 -17.48 0.87
N ASP A 67 -0.34 -17.31 -0.41
CA ASP A 67 0.59 -17.45 -1.55
C ASP A 67 1.17 -16.08 -1.89
N VAL A 68 2.30 -15.75 -1.30
CA VAL A 68 2.88 -14.39 -1.33
C VAL A 68 3.86 -14.24 -2.48
N THR A 69 3.68 -13.20 -3.30
CA THR A 69 4.62 -12.82 -4.35
C THR A 69 5.44 -11.60 -3.91
N PRO A 70 6.73 -11.76 -3.60
CA PRO A 70 7.60 -10.62 -3.29
C PRO A 70 7.88 -9.76 -4.52
N ALA A 71 7.84 -8.45 -4.35
CA ALA A 71 8.23 -7.47 -5.36
C ALA A 71 9.02 -6.31 -4.74
N CYS A 72 9.89 -5.69 -5.54
CA CYS A 72 10.68 -4.54 -5.09
C CYS A 72 10.54 -3.38 -6.06
N LEU A 73 10.56 -2.15 -5.52
CA LEU A 73 10.80 -0.96 -6.32
C LEU A 73 12.27 -0.91 -6.73
N ASN A 74 12.53 -0.56 -7.97
CA ASN A 74 13.88 -0.25 -8.48
C ASN A 74 14.25 1.21 -8.20
N HIS A 75 13.25 2.09 -8.32
CA HIS A 75 13.34 3.54 -8.11
C HIS A 75 12.47 3.96 -6.93
N ASP A 76 11.94 5.17 -7.00
CA ASP A 76 10.92 5.67 -6.08
C ASP A 76 9.51 5.31 -6.61
N CYS A 77 8.45 5.94 -6.10
CA CYS A 77 7.12 5.77 -6.67
C CYS A 77 7.06 6.49 -8.04
N CYS A 78 7.40 5.79 -9.11
CA CYS A 78 7.43 6.30 -10.47
C CYS A 78 6.63 5.43 -11.44
N GLU A 79 6.28 5.99 -12.59
CA GLU A 79 5.43 5.33 -13.59
C GLU A 79 6.05 4.05 -14.13
N GLU A 80 7.38 4.04 -14.32
CA GLU A 80 8.11 2.87 -14.79
C GLU A 80 8.00 1.68 -13.84
N ASP A 81 8.21 1.93 -12.53
CA ASP A 81 8.06 0.87 -11.52
C ASP A 81 6.60 0.41 -11.39
N LEU A 82 5.63 1.32 -11.45
CA LEU A 82 4.22 0.98 -11.38
C LEU A 82 3.81 0.07 -12.54
N SER A 83 4.17 0.40 -13.79
CA SER A 83 3.88 -0.43 -14.97
C SER A 83 4.50 -1.82 -14.88
N ARG A 84 5.73 -1.91 -14.37
CA ARG A 84 6.41 -3.19 -14.15
C ARG A 84 5.71 -4.03 -13.07
N LEU A 85 5.24 -3.39 -12.00
CA LEU A 85 4.52 -4.05 -10.92
C LEU A 85 3.12 -4.52 -11.35
N GLU A 86 2.41 -3.75 -12.18
CA GLU A 86 1.14 -4.15 -12.78
C GLU A 86 1.29 -5.41 -13.65
N ALA A 87 2.37 -5.50 -14.45
CA ALA A 87 2.68 -6.69 -15.22
C ALA A 87 2.96 -7.90 -14.31
N ALA A 88 3.78 -7.74 -13.28
CA ALA A 88 4.07 -8.79 -12.30
C ALA A 88 2.81 -9.26 -11.58
N PHE A 89 1.96 -8.33 -11.16
CA PHE A 89 0.67 -8.60 -10.52
C PHE A 89 -0.22 -9.48 -11.40
N THR A 90 -0.32 -9.16 -12.69
CA THR A 90 -1.12 -9.91 -13.67
C THR A 90 -0.61 -11.34 -13.84
N VAL A 91 0.72 -11.53 -13.96
CA VAL A 91 1.34 -12.86 -14.10
C VAL A 91 1.05 -13.75 -12.89
N HIS A 92 1.17 -13.21 -11.68
CA HIS A 92 0.98 -13.96 -10.45
C HIS A 92 -0.49 -14.06 -10.00
N ARG A 93 -1.40 -13.36 -10.67
CA ARG A 93 -2.82 -13.27 -10.31
C ARG A 93 -3.00 -12.87 -8.84
N SER A 94 -2.22 -11.91 -8.39
CA SER A 94 -2.34 -11.39 -7.03
C SER A 94 -3.72 -10.77 -6.81
N ASP A 95 -4.19 -10.74 -5.57
CA ASP A 95 -5.54 -10.27 -5.21
C ASP A 95 -5.54 -9.13 -4.20
N ALA A 96 -4.37 -8.67 -3.76
CA ALA A 96 -4.16 -7.48 -2.93
C ALA A 96 -2.73 -6.99 -3.04
N VAL A 97 -2.48 -5.77 -2.55
CA VAL A 97 -1.14 -5.20 -2.39
C VAL A 97 -0.83 -5.01 -0.92
N ILE A 98 0.27 -5.59 -0.45
CA ILE A 98 0.87 -5.30 0.87
C ILE A 98 2.12 -4.46 0.64
N ALA A 99 2.11 -3.21 1.07
CA ALA A 99 3.25 -2.31 0.96
C ALA A 99 3.96 -2.19 2.31
N ALA A 100 5.20 -2.72 2.41
CA ALA A 100 5.98 -2.71 3.65
C ALA A 100 7.27 -1.90 3.48
N GLY A 101 7.33 -0.70 4.08
CA GLY A 101 8.47 0.18 3.93
C GLY A 101 8.27 1.60 4.42
N GLY A 102 9.13 2.50 3.95
CA GLY A 102 9.00 3.95 4.13
C GLY A 102 8.03 4.57 3.12
N GLY A 103 7.86 5.90 3.18
CA GLY A 103 6.85 6.65 2.43
C GLY A 103 6.73 6.28 0.96
N LYS A 104 7.84 6.19 0.23
CA LYS A 104 7.86 5.90 -1.21
C LYS A 104 7.31 4.50 -1.56
N VAL A 105 7.57 3.51 -0.70
CA VAL A 105 7.01 2.16 -0.85
C VAL A 105 5.51 2.16 -0.58
N LEU A 106 5.09 2.88 0.48
CA LEU A 106 3.69 3.00 0.86
C LEU A 106 2.89 3.73 -0.24
N ASP A 107 3.45 4.80 -0.79
CA ASP A 107 2.85 5.55 -1.90
C ASP A 107 2.71 4.70 -3.16
N ALA A 108 3.75 3.97 -3.55
CA ALA A 108 3.71 3.08 -4.71
C ALA A 108 2.69 1.94 -4.51
N GLY A 109 2.63 1.34 -3.33
CA GLY A 109 1.66 0.27 -3.04
C GLY A 109 0.21 0.74 -3.06
N LYS A 110 -0.07 1.91 -2.48
CA LYS A 110 -1.40 2.53 -2.52
C LYS A 110 -1.83 2.86 -3.95
N LEU A 111 -0.93 3.50 -4.71
CA LEU A 111 -1.24 3.88 -6.08
C LEU A 111 -1.44 2.67 -6.99
N LEU A 112 -0.64 1.61 -6.82
CA LEU A 112 -0.82 0.35 -7.53
C LEU A 112 -2.18 -0.29 -7.20
N ALA A 113 -2.53 -0.36 -5.93
CA ALA A 113 -3.81 -0.92 -5.49
C ALA A 113 -5.01 -0.09 -6.01
N ASP A 114 -4.90 1.25 -6.01
CA ASP A 114 -5.92 2.15 -6.52
C ASP A 114 -6.16 1.98 -8.03
N ARG A 115 -5.09 1.83 -8.82
CA ARG A 115 -5.15 1.59 -10.26
C ARG A 115 -5.83 0.26 -10.61
N LEU A 116 -5.53 -0.76 -9.82
CA LEU A 116 -6.03 -2.12 -10.03
C LEU A 116 -7.37 -2.39 -9.33
N ASP A 117 -7.88 -1.41 -8.57
CA ASP A 117 -9.10 -1.50 -7.76
C ASP A 117 -9.07 -2.68 -6.76
N LEU A 118 -7.97 -2.79 -6.02
CA LEU A 118 -7.67 -3.91 -5.13
C LEU A 118 -7.52 -3.48 -3.68
N PRO A 119 -7.67 -4.41 -2.73
CA PRO A 119 -7.33 -4.17 -1.33
C PRO A 119 -5.87 -3.73 -1.17
N CYS A 120 -5.66 -2.70 -0.34
CA CYS A 120 -4.36 -2.15 0.01
C CYS A 120 -4.09 -2.32 1.51
N ILE A 121 -2.99 -2.99 1.84
CA ILE A 121 -2.50 -3.12 3.21
C ILE A 121 -1.18 -2.36 3.32
N THR A 122 -1.09 -1.40 4.22
CA THR A 122 0.13 -0.64 4.47
C THR A 122 0.79 -1.05 5.77
N VAL A 123 2.11 -1.27 5.71
CA VAL A 123 2.95 -1.67 6.84
C VAL A 123 4.14 -0.71 6.92
N PRO A 124 4.02 0.42 7.62
CA PRO A 124 5.14 1.34 7.80
C PRO A 124 6.30 0.66 8.55
N LEU A 125 7.49 0.75 7.97
CA LEU A 125 8.75 0.34 8.59
C LEU A 125 9.61 1.55 8.98
N SER A 126 8.97 2.70 9.13
CA SER A 126 9.55 3.97 9.57
C SER A 126 8.46 4.86 10.15
N ALA A 127 8.74 5.47 11.30
CA ALA A 127 7.84 6.42 11.94
C ALA A 127 7.85 7.83 11.30
N SER A 128 8.69 8.06 10.27
CA SER A 128 8.91 9.39 9.68
C SER A 128 7.89 9.80 8.62
N THR A 129 6.83 9.03 8.39
CA THR A 129 5.86 9.29 7.32
C THR A 129 4.43 8.99 7.73
N CYS A 130 3.50 9.81 7.26
CA CYS A 130 2.06 9.55 7.33
C CYS A 130 1.51 8.85 6.07
N ALA A 131 2.36 8.48 5.10
CA ALA A 131 1.94 7.91 3.84
C ALA A 131 1.06 6.66 3.97
N GLY A 132 1.25 5.86 5.02
CA GLY A 132 0.43 4.68 5.28
C GLY A 132 -1.04 4.98 5.65
N TRP A 133 -1.37 6.24 5.98
CA TRP A 133 -2.67 6.64 6.52
C TRP A 133 -3.57 7.35 5.50
N THR A 134 -3.01 7.83 4.39
CA THR A 134 -3.64 8.83 3.53
C THR A 134 -4.13 8.25 2.20
N ALA A 135 -5.19 8.84 1.63
CA ALA A 135 -5.62 8.64 0.25
C ALA A 135 -4.86 9.58 -0.71
N LEU A 136 -3.53 9.65 -0.54
CA LEU A 136 -2.64 10.47 -1.34
C LEU A 136 -1.34 9.71 -1.59
N SER A 137 -0.79 9.80 -2.80
CA SER A 137 0.52 9.24 -3.16
C SER A 137 1.35 10.26 -3.91
N ASN A 138 2.63 10.35 -3.55
CA ASN A 138 3.59 11.20 -4.24
C ASN A 138 4.22 10.45 -5.41
N LEU A 139 4.29 11.11 -6.57
CA LEU A 139 4.94 10.61 -7.77
C LEU A 139 6.29 11.27 -7.98
N TYR A 140 7.23 10.48 -8.50
CA TYR A 140 8.60 10.89 -8.77
C TYR A 140 9.02 10.47 -10.18
N THR A 141 10.08 11.09 -10.71
CA THR A 141 10.78 10.56 -11.87
C THR A 141 11.65 9.35 -11.45
N PRO A 142 12.14 8.51 -12.40
CA PRO A 142 13.10 7.45 -12.08
C PRO A 142 14.36 7.97 -11.39
N GLU A 143 14.78 9.22 -11.67
CA GLU A 143 15.93 9.88 -11.06
C GLU A 143 15.63 10.44 -9.66
N GLY A 144 14.37 10.36 -9.20
CA GLY A 144 13.96 10.76 -7.86
C GLY A 144 13.48 12.21 -7.74
N ALA A 145 13.27 12.93 -8.84
CA ALA A 145 12.67 14.26 -8.80
C ALA A 145 11.15 14.17 -8.54
N PHE A 146 10.64 15.00 -7.63
CA PHE A 146 9.21 15.06 -7.33
C PHE A 146 8.43 15.62 -8.53
N LEU A 147 7.39 14.90 -8.96
CA LEU A 147 6.51 15.30 -10.05
C LEU A 147 5.19 15.92 -9.57
N GLY A 148 4.68 15.45 -8.46
CA GLY A 148 3.39 15.87 -7.93
C GLY A 148 2.78 14.82 -7.01
N ASP A 149 1.65 15.16 -6.45
CA ASP A 149 0.82 14.28 -5.64
C ASP A 149 -0.42 13.84 -6.42
N GLN A 150 -0.85 12.62 -6.15
CA GLN A 150 -2.05 12.04 -6.75
C GLN A 150 -3.03 11.64 -5.66
N ALA A 151 -4.24 12.21 -5.72
CA ALA A 151 -5.35 11.79 -4.89
C ALA A 151 -5.81 10.38 -5.31
N LEU A 152 -6.07 9.53 -4.34
CA LEU A 152 -6.55 8.16 -4.52
C LEU A 152 -8.05 8.09 -4.19
N LYS A 153 -8.72 7.08 -4.71
CA LYS A 153 -10.16 6.85 -4.48
C LYS A 153 -10.47 6.60 -3.00
N ARG A 154 -9.54 5.96 -2.27
CA ARG A 154 -9.71 5.59 -0.85
C ARG A 154 -8.37 5.51 -0.11
N CYS A 155 -8.43 5.58 1.20
CA CYS A 155 -7.32 5.20 2.08
C CYS A 155 -7.10 3.69 2.04
N PRO A 156 -5.98 3.16 2.59
CA PRO A 156 -5.77 1.72 2.72
C PRO A 156 -6.90 1.01 3.45
N ASP A 157 -7.22 -0.22 3.05
CA ASP A 157 -8.20 -1.07 3.73
C ASP A 157 -7.70 -1.50 5.12
N LEU A 158 -6.38 -1.69 5.25
CA LEU A 158 -5.74 -2.03 6.52
C LEU A 158 -4.40 -1.32 6.66
N LEU A 159 -4.22 -0.66 7.79
CA LEU A 159 -2.92 -0.17 8.23
C LEU A 159 -2.44 -1.02 9.42
N VAL A 160 -1.24 -1.58 9.32
CA VAL A 160 -0.57 -2.31 10.42
C VAL A 160 0.63 -1.48 10.88
N PHE A 161 0.48 -0.82 12.03
CA PHE A 161 1.51 0.02 12.62
C PHE A 161 2.13 -0.71 13.81
N ASP A 162 3.06 -1.61 13.52
CA ASP A 162 3.73 -2.43 14.55
C ASP A 162 4.93 -1.68 15.12
N HIS A 163 4.94 -1.48 16.44
CA HIS A 163 6.01 -0.75 17.13
C HIS A 163 7.33 -1.53 17.14
N ASP A 164 7.28 -2.84 17.00
CA ASP A 164 8.47 -3.69 16.99
C ASP A 164 9.19 -3.70 15.62
N LEU A 165 8.56 -3.10 14.58
CA LEU A 165 9.10 -3.00 13.22
C LEU A 165 9.70 -1.61 12.89
N LEU A 166 9.61 -0.64 13.82
CA LEU A 166 10.01 0.75 13.60
C LEU A 166 11.43 1.05 14.07
#